data_18ec27d13ae9217ef79f66f43499c4e2
#
_entry.id   18ec27d13ae9217ef79f66f43499c4e2
#
_cell.length_a   1.000
_cell.length_b   1.000
_cell.length_c   1.000
_cell.angle_alpha   90.00
_cell.angle_beta   90.00
_cell.angle_gamma   90.00
#
_symmetry.space_group_name_H-M   'P 1'
#
loop_
_entity.id
_entity.type
_entity.pdbx_description
1 polymer ?
#
loop_
_entity_poly.entity_id
_entity_poly.type
_entity_poly.pdbx_seq_one_letter_code
_entity_poly.pdbx_strand_id
1 'polypeptide(L)'
;MSDAERRSGTSFRVLRRRDFAVFWSAALVSNTGSWMQTIAVPFVVYQMTRSTAWLGFAAFMNFIPAMIAGPFGGSYADRHSRKGILLVTQTVMMISSFTLWATWVTGVATPGLIVAIVFFSGFVAGINITTWQAFVTQLVEPDELVDAVRLNSMQFMGARAFGPAIAGIVLQAAGASTAFFLNAASFVLVLAALAFVHPRSQVFSDTGGSVLGHLRDGWRLVRSRTSLFLPILMIGVVSLLGTSVIQLAPAIAKEMFSVGRGAYGLLVAAFGIGAVTGSVMVATIADRMLRSLVANIGIVGLSLGVVALGLAPAYGVGVAAMFVMGLAYLLLATSLNTGVQARVEDEYRARVMAIYLSSLLLGVPLGSLVQGKLAEWVDLRAVIVGSGVALLGFAAYTWLRHARLRPLDESLIGPAPTAVPPVG
;
A
#
# COMPACT_ATOMS: atom_id res chain seq x y z
N MET A 1 -26.87 8.89 24.28
CA MET A 1 -26.08 8.84 23.02
C MET A 1 -24.67 9.25 23.38
N SER A 2 -23.72 8.31 23.29
CA SER A 2 -22.32 8.57 23.62
C SER A 2 -21.66 9.48 22.57
N ASP A 3 -20.59 10.21 22.95
CA ASP A 3 -19.82 11.04 22.01
C ASP A 3 -19.28 10.23 20.80
N ALA A 4 -19.11 8.91 20.97
CA ALA A 4 -18.75 7.99 19.90
C ALA A 4 -19.87 7.83 18.86
N GLU A 5 -21.14 7.77 19.27
CA GLU A 5 -22.30 7.72 18.36
C GLU A 5 -22.53 9.02 17.62
N ARG A 6 -22.24 10.16 18.25
CA ARG A 6 -22.27 11.47 17.57
C ARG A 6 -21.16 11.60 16.52
N ARG A 7 -19.97 11.01 16.78
CA ARG A 7 -18.83 11.04 15.84
C ARG A 7 -19.01 10.09 14.67
N SER A 8 -19.65 8.92 14.82
CA SER A 8 -19.88 7.99 13.71
C SER A 8 -20.94 8.49 12.71
N GLY A 9 -21.95 9.24 13.17
CA GLY A 9 -22.96 9.86 12.31
C GLY A 9 -22.44 11.05 11.48
N THR A 10 -21.32 11.68 11.88
CA THR A 10 -20.75 12.85 11.21
C THR A 10 -19.94 12.48 9.97
N SER A 11 -19.20 11.38 9.97
CA SER A 11 -18.30 11.03 8.84
C SER A 11 -19.03 10.82 7.52
N PHE A 12 -20.23 10.23 7.54
CA PHE A 12 -21.05 10.05 6.32
C PHE A 12 -21.77 11.33 5.86
N ARG A 13 -21.79 12.39 6.67
CA ARG A 13 -22.39 13.67 6.31
C ARG A 13 -21.72 14.30 5.10
N VAL A 14 -20.42 14.09 4.93
CA VAL A 14 -19.64 14.58 3.78
C VAL A 14 -20.16 14.01 2.44
N LEU A 15 -20.73 12.79 2.42
CA LEU A 15 -21.34 12.21 1.21
C LEU A 15 -22.63 12.94 0.78
N ARG A 16 -23.19 13.85 1.58
CA ARG A 16 -24.27 14.72 1.14
C ARG A 16 -23.79 15.85 0.23
N ARG A 17 -22.49 16.13 0.21
CA ARG A 17 -21.88 17.03 -0.76
C ARG A 17 -21.78 16.34 -2.11
N ARG A 18 -22.56 16.81 -3.09
CA ARG A 18 -22.66 16.18 -4.43
C ARG A 18 -21.30 15.98 -5.07
N ASP A 19 -20.45 16.99 -5.06
CA ASP A 19 -19.13 16.94 -5.72
C ASP A 19 -18.22 15.89 -5.08
N PHE A 20 -18.19 15.82 -3.74
CA PHE A 20 -17.44 14.80 -3.03
C PHE A 20 -18.01 13.40 -3.27
N ALA A 21 -19.34 13.22 -3.19
CA ALA A 21 -19.98 11.92 -3.37
C ALA A 21 -19.77 11.35 -4.78
N VAL A 22 -19.93 12.18 -5.82
CA VAL A 22 -19.71 11.79 -7.22
C VAL A 22 -18.26 11.37 -7.45
N PHE A 23 -17.32 12.18 -6.98
CA PHE A 23 -15.90 11.87 -7.09
C PHE A 23 -15.52 10.61 -6.30
N TRP A 24 -15.98 10.49 -5.05
CA TRP A 24 -15.70 9.36 -4.18
C TRP A 24 -16.23 8.04 -4.72
N SER A 25 -17.45 8.04 -5.27
CA SER A 25 -18.06 6.84 -5.87
C SER A 25 -17.33 6.40 -7.14
N ALA A 26 -17.02 7.34 -8.03
CA ALA A 26 -16.21 7.05 -9.21
C ALA A 26 -14.81 6.53 -8.83
N ALA A 27 -14.21 7.11 -7.80
CA ALA A 27 -12.94 6.69 -7.24
C ALA A 27 -12.96 5.24 -6.71
N LEU A 28 -14.03 4.86 -6.00
CA LEU A 28 -14.17 3.49 -5.48
C LEU A 28 -14.16 2.46 -6.61
N VAL A 29 -14.92 2.72 -7.67
CA VAL A 29 -14.97 1.84 -8.84
C VAL A 29 -13.62 1.79 -9.56
N SER A 30 -12.99 2.94 -9.79
CA SER A 30 -11.71 3.02 -10.50
C SER A 30 -10.55 2.42 -9.69
N ASN A 31 -10.49 2.65 -8.38
CA ASN A 31 -9.48 2.01 -7.53
C ASN A 31 -9.68 0.48 -7.47
N THR A 32 -10.92 0.01 -7.45
CA THR A 32 -11.19 -1.44 -7.53
C THR A 32 -10.69 -2.01 -8.86
N GLY A 33 -10.96 -1.33 -9.99
CA GLY A 33 -10.43 -1.70 -11.31
C GLY A 33 -8.89 -1.71 -11.34
N SER A 34 -8.26 -0.71 -10.76
CA SER A 34 -6.79 -0.63 -10.67
C SER A 34 -6.19 -1.79 -9.86
N TRP A 35 -6.83 -2.19 -8.76
CA TRP A 35 -6.44 -3.39 -8.02
C TRP A 35 -6.67 -4.67 -8.81
N MET A 36 -7.73 -4.76 -9.61
CA MET A 36 -7.93 -5.88 -10.54
C MET A 36 -6.78 -5.98 -11.54
N GLN A 37 -6.36 -4.88 -12.16
CA GLN A 37 -5.22 -4.86 -13.08
C GLN A 37 -3.90 -5.23 -12.36
N THR A 38 -3.69 -4.76 -11.12
CA THR A 38 -2.53 -5.10 -10.30
C THR A 38 -2.42 -6.62 -10.06
N ILE A 39 -3.54 -7.33 -10.03
CA ILE A 39 -3.59 -8.80 -9.92
C ILE A 39 -3.45 -9.45 -11.31
N ALA A 40 -4.12 -8.91 -12.33
CA ALA A 40 -4.13 -9.51 -13.66
C ALA A 40 -2.76 -9.45 -14.36
N VAL A 41 -2.00 -8.36 -14.20
CA VAL A 41 -0.68 -8.18 -14.85
C VAL A 41 0.33 -9.25 -14.41
N PRO A 42 0.63 -9.49 -13.12
CA PRO A 42 1.54 -10.56 -12.72
C PRO A 42 1.06 -11.94 -13.20
N PHE A 43 -0.24 -12.20 -13.16
CA PHE A 43 -0.81 -13.45 -13.66
C PHE A 43 -0.48 -13.67 -15.14
N VAL A 44 -0.70 -12.66 -15.99
CA VAL A 44 -0.45 -12.72 -17.42
C VAL A 44 1.05 -12.86 -17.71
N VAL A 45 1.88 -12.04 -17.06
CA VAL A 45 3.35 -12.12 -17.21
C VAL A 45 3.84 -13.53 -16.87
N TYR A 46 3.36 -14.11 -15.75
CA TYR A 46 3.73 -15.46 -15.38
C TYR A 46 3.20 -16.52 -16.35
N GLN A 47 1.97 -16.36 -16.87
CA GLN A 47 1.40 -17.26 -17.85
C GLN A 47 2.24 -17.32 -19.14
N MET A 48 2.80 -16.18 -19.56
CA MET A 48 3.62 -16.05 -20.77
C MET A 48 5.04 -16.56 -20.56
N THR A 49 5.65 -16.27 -19.43
CA THR A 49 7.10 -16.47 -19.20
C THR A 49 7.43 -17.71 -18.39
N ARG A 50 6.51 -18.16 -17.54
CA ARG A 50 6.76 -19.21 -16.53
C ARG A 50 7.99 -18.93 -15.65
N SER A 51 8.34 -17.65 -15.48
CA SER A 51 9.53 -17.18 -14.78
C SER A 51 9.16 -16.34 -13.57
N THR A 52 9.68 -16.70 -12.43
CA THR A 52 9.56 -15.94 -11.17
C THR A 52 10.39 -14.65 -11.23
N ALA A 53 11.51 -14.63 -11.97
CA ALA A 53 12.28 -13.41 -12.18
C ALA A 53 11.49 -12.37 -12.97
N TRP A 54 10.72 -12.76 -13.97
CA TRP A 54 9.83 -11.86 -14.70
C TRP A 54 8.72 -11.28 -13.80
N LEU A 55 8.19 -12.06 -12.84
CA LEU A 55 7.26 -11.53 -11.84
C LEU A 55 7.90 -10.44 -10.97
N GLY A 56 9.09 -10.73 -10.44
CA GLY A 56 9.86 -9.78 -9.65
C GLY A 56 10.20 -8.51 -10.43
N PHE A 57 10.62 -8.65 -11.69
CA PHE A 57 10.94 -7.55 -12.58
C PHE A 57 9.70 -6.71 -12.92
N ALA A 58 8.57 -7.33 -13.23
CA ALA A 58 7.31 -6.63 -13.49
C ALA A 58 6.83 -5.84 -12.26
N ALA A 59 6.92 -6.43 -11.06
CA ALA A 59 6.62 -5.75 -9.82
C ALA A 59 7.56 -4.55 -9.59
N PHE A 60 8.86 -4.74 -9.80
CA PHE A 60 9.86 -3.66 -9.68
C PHE A 60 9.53 -2.50 -10.64
N MET A 61 9.25 -2.80 -11.91
CA MET A 61 8.91 -1.80 -12.92
C MET A 61 7.56 -1.11 -12.69
N ASN A 62 6.65 -1.72 -11.95
CA ASN A 62 5.38 -1.11 -11.58
C ASN A 62 5.50 -0.09 -10.44
N PHE A 63 6.32 -0.41 -9.42
CA PHE A 63 6.37 0.42 -8.19
C PHE A 63 7.44 1.50 -8.22
N ILE A 64 8.63 1.21 -8.77
CA ILE A 64 9.75 2.17 -8.77
C ILE A 64 9.43 3.48 -9.49
N PRO A 65 8.81 3.49 -10.68
CA PRO A 65 8.47 4.73 -11.35
C PRO A 65 7.52 5.60 -10.55
N ALA A 66 6.49 5.00 -9.91
CA ALA A 66 5.56 5.71 -9.06
C ALA A 66 6.23 6.38 -7.87
N MET A 67 7.20 5.70 -7.27
CA MET A 67 7.96 6.22 -6.14
C MET A 67 8.88 7.39 -6.54
N ILE A 68 9.51 7.31 -7.71
CA ILE A 68 10.34 8.41 -8.24
C ILE A 68 9.46 9.60 -8.60
N ALA A 69 8.32 9.37 -9.25
CA ALA A 69 7.45 10.44 -9.74
C ALA A 69 6.63 11.13 -8.65
N GLY A 70 6.29 10.41 -7.55
CA GLY A 70 5.43 10.94 -6.49
C GLY A 70 5.87 12.28 -5.89
N PRO A 71 7.11 12.43 -5.43
CA PRO A 71 7.61 13.70 -4.89
C PRO A 71 7.54 14.87 -5.88
N PHE A 72 7.81 14.60 -7.16
CA PHE A 72 7.68 15.62 -8.22
C PHE A 72 6.22 15.95 -8.49
N GLY A 73 5.32 14.95 -8.42
CA GLY A 73 3.87 15.15 -8.59
C GLY A 73 3.28 16.09 -7.54
N GLY A 74 3.70 15.97 -6.29
CA GLY A 74 3.28 16.88 -5.21
C GLY A 74 3.69 18.32 -5.47
N SER A 75 4.97 18.56 -5.74
CA SER A 75 5.48 19.89 -6.07
C SER A 75 4.83 20.49 -7.32
N TYR A 76 4.53 19.67 -8.32
CA TYR A 76 3.84 20.11 -9.54
C TYR A 76 2.37 20.47 -9.26
N ALA A 77 1.69 19.71 -8.39
CA ALA A 77 0.30 19.95 -7.98
C ALA A 77 0.12 21.22 -7.13
N ASP A 78 1.18 21.69 -6.45
CA ASP A 78 1.14 22.94 -5.69
C ASP A 78 1.19 24.18 -6.60
N ARG A 79 1.76 24.05 -7.79
CA ARG A 79 1.94 25.14 -8.79
C ARG A 79 0.91 25.15 -9.91
N HIS A 80 0.20 24.03 -10.12
CA HIS A 80 -0.72 23.86 -11.24
C HIS A 80 -2.09 23.38 -10.77
N SER A 81 -3.11 23.53 -11.64
CA SER A 81 -4.46 23.07 -11.36
C SER A 81 -4.49 21.56 -11.06
N ARG A 82 -4.83 21.19 -9.84
CA ARG A 82 -4.96 19.78 -9.42
C ARG A 82 -5.97 19.02 -10.26
N LYS A 83 -7.11 19.64 -10.59
CA LYS A 83 -8.12 19.07 -11.49
C LYS A 83 -7.52 18.81 -12.87
N GLY A 84 -6.76 19.75 -13.43
CA GLY A 84 -6.10 19.60 -14.74
C GLY A 84 -5.10 18.45 -14.73
N ILE A 85 -4.25 18.35 -13.69
CA ILE A 85 -3.29 17.26 -13.56
C ILE A 85 -4.02 15.91 -13.46
N LEU A 86 -5.10 15.81 -12.68
CA LEU A 86 -5.89 14.58 -12.56
C LEU A 86 -6.53 14.19 -13.88
N LEU A 87 -7.08 15.14 -14.65
CA LEU A 87 -7.62 14.86 -15.97
C LEU A 87 -6.56 14.25 -16.91
N VAL A 88 -5.36 14.84 -16.95
CA VAL A 88 -4.26 14.31 -17.77
C VAL A 88 -3.81 12.93 -17.28
N THR A 89 -3.52 12.79 -16.00
CA THR A 89 -3.01 11.52 -15.45
C THR A 89 -4.03 10.39 -15.56
N GLN A 90 -5.30 10.63 -15.30
CA GLN A 90 -6.38 9.66 -15.46
C GLN A 90 -6.57 9.26 -16.93
N THR A 91 -6.47 10.22 -17.86
CA THR A 91 -6.53 9.92 -19.30
C THR A 91 -5.37 9.04 -19.74
N VAL A 92 -4.15 9.35 -19.31
CA VAL A 92 -2.98 8.53 -19.65
C VAL A 92 -3.07 7.12 -19.04
N MET A 93 -3.53 6.99 -17.80
CA MET A 93 -3.75 5.69 -17.15
C MET A 93 -4.86 4.89 -17.86
N MET A 94 -5.93 5.55 -18.30
CA MET A 94 -6.98 4.95 -19.13
C MET A 94 -6.41 4.42 -20.45
N ILE A 95 -5.66 5.24 -21.18
CA ILE A 95 -5.01 4.83 -22.45
C ILE A 95 -4.07 3.66 -22.21
N SER A 96 -3.26 3.69 -21.15
CA SER A 96 -2.36 2.59 -20.81
C SER A 96 -3.12 1.28 -20.55
N SER A 97 -4.25 1.32 -19.83
CA SER A 97 -5.08 0.16 -19.57
C SER A 97 -5.79 -0.36 -20.83
N PHE A 98 -6.27 0.55 -21.71
CA PHE A 98 -6.80 0.16 -23.03
C PHE A 98 -5.71 -0.45 -23.91
N THR A 99 -4.49 0.06 -23.87
CA THR A 99 -3.36 -0.50 -24.61
C THR A 99 -3.02 -1.91 -24.11
N LEU A 100 -3.04 -2.15 -22.80
CA LEU A 100 -2.89 -3.51 -22.24
C LEU A 100 -4.01 -4.44 -22.73
N TRP A 101 -5.25 -3.98 -22.70
CA TRP A 101 -6.38 -4.76 -23.22
C TRP A 101 -6.24 -5.05 -24.72
N ALA A 102 -5.98 -4.03 -25.52
CA ALA A 102 -5.88 -4.17 -26.98
C ALA A 102 -4.74 -5.09 -27.39
N THR A 103 -3.54 -4.92 -26.80
CA THR A 103 -2.39 -5.78 -27.11
C THR A 103 -2.61 -7.23 -26.69
N TRP A 104 -3.35 -7.44 -25.57
CA TRP A 104 -3.69 -8.78 -25.12
C TRP A 104 -4.70 -9.47 -26.04
N VAL A 105 -5.78 -8.76 -26.45
CA VAL A 105 -6.85 -9.31 -27.31
C VAL A 105 -6.35 -9.58 -28.72
N THR A 106 -5.50 -8.72 -29.26
CA THR A 106 -4.92 -8.89 -30.61
C THR A 106 -3.78 -9.92 -30.66
N GLY A 107 -3.32 -10.44 -29.51
CA GLY A 107 -2.27 -11.43 -29.44
C GLY A 107 -0.86 -10.87 -29.68
N VAL A 108 -0.70 -9.55 -29.78
CA VAL A 108 0.62 -8.89 -29.96
C VAL A 108 1.34 -8.60 -28.64
N ALA A 109 0.69 -8.90 -27.50
CA ALA A 109 1.28 -8.72 -26.19
C ALA A 109 2.55 -9.56 -26.05
N THR A 110 3.63 -8.92 -25.58
CA THR A 110 4.85 -9.58 -25.15
C THR A 110 5.15 -9.22 -23.70
N PRO A 111 5.89 -10.05 -22.95
CA PRO A 111 6.23 -9.70 -21.55
C PRO A 111 6.91 -8.34 -21.44
N GLY A 112 7.84 -8.03 -22.36
CA GLY A 112 8.51 -6.73 -22.40
C GLY A 112 7.56 -5.56 -22.65
N LEU A 113 6.62 -5.71 -23.59
CA LEU A 113 5.61 -4.68 -23.88
C LEU A 113 4.68 -4.42 -22.67
N ILE A 114 4.20 -5.50 -22.01
CA ILE A 114 3.40 -5.38 -20.81
C ILE A 114 4.16 -4.61 -19.72
N VAL A 115 5.41 -4.98 -19.46
CA VAL A 115 6.26 -4.33 -18.46
C VAL A 115 6.52 -2.85 -18.83
N ALA A 116 6.74 -2.53 -20.11
CA ALA A 116 6.93 -1.16 -20.56
C ALA A 116 5.67 -0.30 -20.32
N ILE A 117 4.48 -0.82 -20.63
CA ILE A 117 3.21 -0.13 -20.38
C ILE A 117 3.01 0.09 -18.87
N VAL A 118 3.28 -0.93 -18.05
CA VAL A 118 3.15 -0.86 -16.58
C VAL A 118 4.16 0.12 -15.98
N PHE A 119 5.39 0.17 -16.49
CA PHE A 119 6.40 1.15 -16.08
C PHE A 119 5.93 2.58 -16.32
N PHE A 120 5.46 2.87 -17.52
CA PHE A 120 4.96 4.19 -17.87
C PHE A 120 3.71 4.57 -17.06
N SER A 121 2.76 3.65 -16.92
CA SER A 121 1.57 3.82 -16.09
C SER A 121 1.93 4.06 -14.62
N GLY A 122 2.93 3.35 -14.10
CA GLY A 122 3.45 3.54 -12.75
C GLY A 122 4.00 4.94 -12.51
N PHE A 123 4.74 5.50 -13.48
CA PHE A 123 5.24 6.87 -13.39
C PHE A 123 4.10 7.88 -13.26
N VAL A 124 3.08 7.75 -14.11
CA VAL A 124 1.89 8.61 -14.09
C VAL A 124 1.08 8.41 -12.80
N ALA A 125 0.97 7.17 -12.30
CA ALA A 125 0.29 6.85 -11.06
C ALA A 125 0.94 7.53 -9.84
N GLY A 126 2.27 7.66 -9.81
CA GLY A 126 2.98 8.40 -8.76
C GLY A 126 2.54 9.87 -8.68
N ILE A 127 2.45 10.55 -9.82
CA ILE A 127 1.95 11.93 -9.92
C ILE A 127 0.47 11.99 -9.51
N ASN A 128 -0.31 11.02 -9.99
CA ASN A 128 -1.76 10.95 -9.73
C ASN A 128 -2.06 10.84 -8.24
N ILE A 129 -1.39 9.94 -7.49
CA ILE A 129 -1.66 9.68 -6.07
C ILE A 129 -1.47 10.94 -5.22
N THR A 130 -0.39 11.67 -5.42
CA THR A 130 -0.09 12.88 -4.64
C THR A 130 -1.06 14.01 -4.98
N THR A 131 -1.38 14.19 -6.25
CA THR A 131 -2.37 15.17 -6.71
C THR A 131 -3.78 14.83 -6.22
N TRP A 132 -4.15 13.54 -6.20
CA TRP A 132 -5.44 13.05 -5.71
C TRP A 132 -5.66 13.40 -4.25
N GLN A 133 -4.67 13.12 -3.40
CA GLN A 133 -4.76 13.42 -1.96
C GLN A 133 -4.95 14.93 -1.73
N ALA A 134 -4.23 15.76 -2.48
CA ALA A 134 -4.38 17.20 -2.41
C ALA A 134 -5.72 17.69 -3.01
N PHE A 135 -6.28 17.02 -4.02
CA PHE A 135 -7.56 17.40 -4.63
C PHE A 135 -8.76 17.13 -3.73
N VAL A 136 -8.75 16.04 -2.97
CA VAL A 136 -9.82 15.69 -2.01
C VAL A 136 -10.12 16.86 -1.05
N THR A 137 -9.08 17.60 -0.64
CA THR A 137 -9.24 18.75 0.27
C THR A 137 -9.99 19.93 -0.37
N GLN A 138 -10.06 19.99 -1.70
CA GLN A 138 -10.78 21.06 -2.42
C GLN A 138 -12.28 20.76 -2.63
N LEU A 139 -12.74 19.55 -2.29
CA LEU A 139 -14.12 19.12 -2.50
C LEU A 139 -15.01 19.33 -1.28
N VAL A 140 -14.44 19.71 -0.15
CA VAL A 140 -15.13 19.83 1.16
C VAL A 140 -14.78 21.14 1.85
N GLU A 141 -15.58 21.50 2.84
CA GLU A 141 -15.28 22.63 3.72
C GLU A 141 -14.16 22.26 4.73
N PRO A 142 -13.47 23.26 5.33
CA PRO A 142 -12.38 23.01 6.26
C PRO A 142 -12.79 22.18 7.50
N ASP A 143 -14.00 22.34 7.99
CA ASP A 143 -14.58 21.60 9.11
C ASP A 143 -14.92 20.13 8.78
N GLU A 144 -15.12 19.81 7.49
CA GLU A 144 -15.39 18.47 6.99
C GLU A 144 -14.13 17.71 6.52
N LEU A 145 -12.96 18.37 6.51
CA LEU A 145 -11.72 17.83 5.94
C LEU A 145 -11.30 16.49 6.56
N VAL A 146 -11.40 16.36 7.88
CA VAL A 146 -10.99 15.15 8.60
C VAL A 146 -11.87 13.97 8.18
N ASP A 147 -13.17 14.17 8.03
CA ASP A 147 -14.11 13.13 7.63
C ASP A 147 -13.96 12.76 6.15
N ALA A 148 -13.70 13.74 5.28
CA ALA A 148 -13.39 13.50 3.86
C ALA A 148 -12.12 12.64 3.68
N VAL A 149 -11.05 12.95 4.42
CA VAL A 149 -9.80 12.18 4.39
C VAL A 149 -10.01 10.76 4.93
N ARG A 150 -10.82 10.59 5.99
CA ARG A 150 -11.21 9.27 6.51
C ARG A 150 -11.96 8.45 5.47
N LEU A 151 -12.99 9.01 4.84
CA LEU A 151 -13.77 8.33 3.81
C LEU A 151 -12.93 7.98 2.58
N ASN A 152 -12.04 8.88 2.15
CA ASN A 152 -11.10 8.59 1.06
C ASN A 152 -10.15 7.44 1.41
N SER A 153 -9.65 7.41 2.64
CA SER A 153 -8.81 6.32 3.12
C SER A 153 -9.56 4.99 3.20
N MET A 154 -10.81 5.01 3.70
CA MET A 154 -11.69 3.82 3.74
C MET A 154 -11.97 3.29 2.33
N GLN A 155 -12.24 4.15 1.36
CA GLN A 155 -12.46 3.79 -0.04
C GLN A 155 -11.23 3.11 -0.63
N PHE A 156 -10.05 3.68 -0.43
CA PHE A 156 -8.78 3.13 -0.94
C PHE A 156 -8.46 1.77 -0.28
N MET A 157 -8.64 1.66 1.02
CA MET A 157 -8.43 0.40 1.76
C MET A 157 -9.46 -0.66 1.37
N GLY A 158 -10.72 -0.28 1.19
CA GLY A 158 -11.79 -1.17 0.71
C GLY A 158 -11.47 -1.72 -0.69
N ALA A 159 -11.09 -0.86 -1.63
CA ALA A 159 -10.67 -1.28 -2.96
C ALA A 159 -9.46 -2.23 -2.92
N ARG A 160 -8.49 -1.97 -2.05
CA ARG A 160 -7.32 -2.84 -1.85
C ARG A 160 -7.68 -4.20 -1.27
N ALA A 161 -8.65 -4.27 -0.37
CA ALA A 161 -9.09 -5.51 0.26
C ALA A 161 -9.96 -6.37 -0.67
N PHE A 162 -10.93 -5.75 -1.33
CA PHE A 162 -11.90 -6.47 -2.16
C PHE A 162 -11.47 -6.61 -3.63
N GLY A 163 -10.64 -5.68 -4.12
CA GLY A 163 -10.15 -5.70 -5.51
C GLY A 163 -9.53 -7.03 -5.94
N PRO A 164 -8.61 -7.64 -5.16
CA PRO A 164 -8.04 -8.95 -5.47
C PRO A 164 -9.06 -10.07 -5.55
N ALA A 165 -10.08 -10.08 -4.67
CA ALA A 165 -11.14 -11.08 -4.71
C ALA A 165 -12.00 -10.93 -5.98
N ILE A 166 -12.38 -9.68 -6.31
CA ILE A 166 -13.12 -9.38 -7.55
C ILE A 166 -12.26 -9.73 -8.77
N ALA A 167 -10.97 -9.43 -8.74
CA ALA A 167 -10.04 -9.80 -9.81
C ALA A 167 -10.00 -11.32 -10.01
N GLY A 168 -9.95 -12.10 -8.92
CA GLY A 168 -9.97 -13.55 -8.98
C GLY A 168 -11.24 -14.10 -9.65
N ILE A 169 -12.41 -13.55 -9.30
CA ILE A 169 -13.70 -13.91 -9.91
C ILE A 169 -13.69 -13.56 -11.41
N VAL A 170 -13.28 -12.32 -11.76
CA VAL A 170 -13.23 -11.87 -13.16
C VAL A 170 -12.23 -12.69 -13.98
N LEU A 171 -11.03 -12.95 -13.44
CA LEU A 171 -10.02 -13.78 -14.11
C LEU A 171 -10.54 -15.21 -14.36
N GLN A 172 -11.28 -15.78 -13.41
CA GLN A 172 -11.85 -17.12 -13.53
C GLN A 172 -12.99 -17.16 -14.56
N ALA A 173 -13.91 -16.20 -14.50
CA ALA A 173 -15.13 -16.20 -15.32
C ALA A 173 -14.88 -15.69 -16.75
N ALA A 174 -14.05 -14.64 -16.90
CA ALA A 174 -13.96 -13.89 -18.15
C ALA A 174 -12.50 -13.63 -18.62
N GLY A 175 -11.49 -14.02 -17.83
CA GLY A 175 -10.08 -13.91 -18.18
C GLY A 175 -9.47 -12.52 -17.98
N ALA A 176 -8.18 -12.42 -18.30
CA ALA A 176 -7.39 -11.21 -18.09
C ALA A 176 -7.81 -10.03 -18.99
N SER A 177 -8.26 -10.33 -20.21
CA SER A 177 -8.80 -9.33 -21.15
C SER A 177 -9.90 -8.48 -20.50
N THR A 178 -10.86 -9.14 -19.85
CA THR A 178 -11.98 -8.47 -19.19
C THR A 178 -11.50 -7.64 -18.00
N ALA A 179 -10.52 -8.11 -17.23
CA ALA A 179 -9.97 -7.34 -16.12
C ALA A 179 -9.31 -6.04 -16.61
N PHE A 180 -8.53 -6.08 -17.69
CA PHE A 180 -7.92 -4.90 -18.31
C PHE A 180 -8.97 -3.94 -18.88
N PHE A 181 -9.99 -4.47 -19.57
CA PHE A 181 -11.08 -3.65 -20.12
C PHE A 181 -11.87 -2.95 -19.01
N LEU A 182 -12.28 -3.67 -17.96
CA LEU A 182 -13.05 -3.10 -16.86
C LEU A 182 -12.25 -2.02 -16.12
N ASN A 183 -10.95 -2.21 -15.94
CA ASN A 183 -10.10 -1.15 -15.38
C ASN A 183 -10.06 0.06 -16.30
N ALA A 184 -9.83 -0.12 -17.59
CA ALA A 184 -9.81 0.98 -18.56
C ALA A 184 -11.16 1.73 -18.58
N ALA A 185 -12.28 1.02 -18.59
CA ALA A 185 -13.61 1.60 -18.52
C ALA A 185 -13.89 2.35 -17.21
N SER A 186 -13.33 1.88 -16.10
CA SER A 186 -13.49 2.53 -14.79
C SER A 186 -12.89 3.93 -14.71
N PHE A 187 -11.82 4.20 -15.46
CA PHE A 187 -11.23 5.54 -15.57
C PHE A 187 -12.17 6.55 -16.24
N VAL A 188 -13.04 6.09 -17.16
CA VAL A 188 -14.05 6.95 -17.79
C VAL A 188 -14.99 7.55 -16.75
N LEU A 189 -15.34 6.76 -15.70
CA LEU A 189 -16.19 7.26 -14.60
C LEU A 189 -15.51 8.38 -13.82
N VAL A 190 -14.20 8.24 -13.55
CA VAL A 190 -13.45 9.30 -12.85
C VAL A 190 -13.29 10.53 -13.71
N LEU A 191 -13.01 10.37 -15.01
CA LEU A 191 -12.91 11.49 -15.94
C LEU A 191 -14.25 12.23 -16.05
N ALA A 192 -15.37 11.49 -16.13
CA ALA A 192 -16.71 12.08 -16.09
C ALA A 192 -16.97 12.81 -14.76
N ALA A 193 -16.64 12.18 -13.62
CA ALA A 193 -16.77 12.82 -12.31
C ALA A 193 -15.96 14.13 -12.25
N LEU A 194 -14.69 14.10 -12.68
CA LEU A 194 -13.84 15.29 -12.73
C LEU A 194 -14.41 16.39 -13.65
N ALA A 195 -15.08 16.04 -14.75
CA ALA A 195 -15.70 17.03 -15.63
C ALA A 195 -16.81 17.81 -14.91
N PHE A 196 -17.65 17.12 -14.13
CA PHE A 196 -18.81 17.70 -13.44
C PHE A 196 -18.52 18.34 -12.08
N VAL A 197 -17.42 17.94 -11.41
CA VAL A 197 -17.07 18.44 -10.08
C VAL A 197 -16.46 19.83 -10.16
N HIS A 198 -16.88 20.72 -9.25
CA HIS A 198 -16.42 22.10 -9.12
C HIS A 198 -15.56 22.25 -7.83
N PRO A 199 -14.23 22.07 -7.93
CA PRO A 199 -13.37 22.23 -6.77
C PRO A 199 -13.32 23.70 -6.31
N ARG A 200 -13.08 23.89 -5.02
CA ARG A 200 -12.83 25.21 -4.44
C ARG A 200 -11.54 25.80 -4.99
N SER A 201 -11.43 27.13 -4.91
CA SER A 201 -10.25 27.85 -5.39
C SER A 201 -8.98 27.31 -4.74
N GLN A 202 -7.98 27.07 -5.58
CA GLN A 202 -6.66 26.61 -5.15
C GLN A 202 -5.79 27.82 -4.81
N VAL A 203 -5.20 27.81 -3.61
CA VAL A 203 -4.08 28.72 -3.29
C VAL A 203 -2.82 28.05 -3.81
N PHE A 204 -2.18 28.68 -4.78
CA PHE A 204 -0.89 28.21 -5.29
C PHE A 204 0.20 28.62 -4.30
N SER A 205 1.04 27.67 -3.92
CA SER A 205 2.19 27.91 -3.05
C SER A 205 3.47 27.48 -3.74
N ASP A 206 4.45 28.36 -3.73
CA ASP A 206 5.81 28.03 -4.15
C ASP A 206 6.61 27.64 -2.91
N THR A 207 6.43 26.44 -2.44
CA THR A 207 7.25 25.87 -1.36
C THR A 207 8.62 25.50 -1.93
N GLY A 208 9.48 26.51 -2.07
CA GLY A 208 10.78 26.44 -2.71
C GLY A 208 11.83 25.64 -1.92
N GLY A 209 11.53 24.41 -1.53
CA GLY A 209 12.47 23.49 -0.87
C GLY A 209 12.97 22.39 -1.82
N SER A 210 14.27 22.10 -1.77
CA SER A 210 14.81 20.92 -2.47
C SER A 210 14.29 19.64 -1.84
N VAL A 211 13.57 18.82 -2.61
CA VAL A 211 13.09 17.49 -2.17
C VAL A 211 14.23 16.64 -1.60
N LEU A 212 15.39 16.66 -2.26
CA LEU A 212 16.60 15.95 -1.81
C LEU A 212 17.16 16.53 -0.49
N GLY A 213 17.08 17.84 -0.28
CA GLY A 213 17.46 18.48 0.98
C GLY A 213 16.59 17.98 2.15
N HIS A 214 15.28 17.98 1.96
CA HIS A 214 14.33 17.50 2.97
C HIS A 214 14.52 16.00 3.31
N LEU A 215 14.80 15.16 2.31
CA LEU A 215 15.12 13.75 2.53
C LEU A 215 16.43 13.55 3.28
N ARG A 216 17.46 14.33 2.97
CA ARG A 216 18.76 14.27 3.65
C ARG A 216 18.66 14.66 5.13
N ASP A 217 17.92 15.73 5.44
CA ASP A 217 17.72 16.19 6.82
C ASP A 217 16.89 15.20 7.63
N GLY A 218 15.81 14.66 7.03
CA GLY A 218 15.02 13.59 7.63
C GLY A 218 15.87 12.35 7.92
N TRP A 219 16.74 11.95 6.97
CA TRP A 219 17.61 10.78 7.13
C TRP A 219 18.66 10.98 8.24
N ARG A 220 19.22 12.19 8.38
CA ARG A 220 20.13 12.51 9.50
C ARG A 220 19.40 12.34 10.84
N LEU A 221 18.20 12.88 10.97
CA LEU A 221 17.40 12.75 12.17
C LEU A 221 17.07 11.29 12.49
N VAL A 222 16.63 10.50 11.48
CA VAL A 222 16.35 9.08 11.65
C VAL A 222 17.57 8.31 12.14
N ARG A 223 18.74 8.54 11.55
CA ARG A 223 19.98 7.87 11.97
C ARG A 223 20.47 8.28 13.36
N SER A 224 20.19 9.51 13.79
CA SER A 224 20.62 10.01 15.11
C SER A 224 19.75 9.48 16.25
N ARG A 225 18.49 9.08 15.96
CA ARG A 225 17.54 8.61 16.98
C ARG A 225 17.19 7.11 16.75
N THR A 226 17.75 6.22 17.57
CA THR A 226 17.46 4.77 17.47
C THR A 226 15.96 4.46 17.56
N SER A 227 15.19 5.27 18.29
CA SER A 227 13.73 5.16 18.40
C SER A 227 12.98 5.40 17.10
N LEU A 228 13.59 6.04 16.10
CA LEU A 228 13.06 6.22 14.76
C LEU A 228 13.68 5.23 13.77
N PHE A 229 14.99 4.98 13.90
CA PHE A 229 15.72 4.11 12.98
C PHE A 229 15.21 2.67 12.99
N LEU A 230 15.03 2.07 14.19
CA LEU A 230 14.63 0.67 14.29
C LEU A 230 13.22 0.40 13.71
N PRO A 231 12.17 1.19 14.01
CA PRO A 231 10.86 1.05 13.36
C PRO A 231 10.90 1.20 11.83
N ILE A 232 11.69 2.13 11.31
CA ILE A 232 11.84 2.34 9.86
C ILE A 232 12.60 1.17 9.22
N LEU A 233 13.62 0.65 9.88
CA LEU A 233 14.31 -0.55 9.45
C LEU A 233 13.35 -1.77 9.46
N MET A 234 12.54 -1.91 10.51
CA MET A 234 11.56 -3.00 10.63
C MET A 234 10.58 -3.01 9.45
N ILE A 235 9.99 -1.87 9.12
CA ILE A 235 9.03 -1.82 8.01
C ILE A 235 9.73 -2.09 6.66
N GLY A 236 10.96 -1.64 6.46
CA GLY A 236 11.77 -1.92 5.27
C GLY A 236 12.09 -3.41 5.10
N VAL A 237 12.59 -4.06 6.17
CA VAL A 237 12.93 -5.49 6.16
C VAL A 237 11.68 -6.36 5.96
N VAL A 238 10.58 -6.02 6.64
CA VAL A 238 9.30 -6.69 6.49
C VAL A 238 8.76 -6.57 5.07
N SER A 239 8.90 -5.40 4.45
CA SER A 239 8.49 -5.20 3.06
C SER A 239 9.37 -5.97 2.08
N LEU A 240 10.69 -6.01 2.35
CA LEU A 240 11.68 -6.70 1.51
C LEU A 240 11.53 -8.22 1.55
N LEU A 241 11.34 -8.82 2.73
CA LEU A 241 11.35 -10.27 2.92
C LEU A 241 9.95 -10.88 3.04
N GLY A 242 9.00 -10.15 3.61
CA GLY A 242 7.67 -10.67 3.93
C GLY A 242 6.63 -10.34 2.86
N THR A 243 6.29 -9.07 2.69
CA THR A 243 5.18 -8.69 1.80
C THR A 243 5.52 -8.77 0.32
N SER A 244 6.80 -8.75 -0.05
CA SER A 244 7.27 -8.99 -1.43
C SER A 244 6.87 -10.36 -1.97
N VAL A 245 6.73 -11.38 -1.11
CA VAL A 245 6.26 -12.74 -1.47
C VAL A 245 4.90 -12.72 -2.18
N ILE A 246 4.05 -11.72 -1.89
CA ILE A 246 2.73 -11.58 -2.53
C ILE A 246 2.85 -11.39 -4.04
N GLN A 247 3.91 -10.74 -4.49
CA GLN A 247 4.16 -10.53 -5.94
C GLN A 247 4.46 -11.83 -6.67
N LEU A 248 4.89 -12.87 -5.95
CA LEU A 248 5.14 -14.20 -6.48
C LEU A 248 3.88 -15.10 -6.41
N ALA A 249 2.74 -14.59 -5.96
CA ALA A 249 1.50 -15.36 -5.79
C ALA A 249 1.03 -16.12 -7.05
N PRO A 250 1.20 -15.64 -8.31
CA PRO A 250 0.89 -16.45 -9.49
C PRO A 250 1.73 -17.73 -9.58
N ALA A 251 3.03 -17.64 -9.29
CA ALA A 251 3.94 -18.80 -9.25
C ALA A 251 3.58 -19.72 -8.08
N ILE A 252 3.32 -19.16 -6.89
CA ILE A 252 2.88 -19.92 -5.71
C ILE A 252 1.62 -20.72 -6.02
N ALA A 253 0.60 -20.10 -6.63
CA ALA A 253 -0.64 -20.76 -7.00
C ALA A 253 -0.39 -21.91 -8.00
N LYS A 254 0.47 -21.69 -8.99
CA LYS A 254 0.70 -22.66 -10.07
C LYS A 254 1.69 -23.74 -9.70
N GLU A 255 2.86 -23.38 -9.17
CA GLU A 255 3.97 -24.31 -8.91
C GLU A 255 3.79 -25.09 -7.61
N MET A 256 3.34 -24.40 -6.53
CA MET A 256 3.23 -25.02 -5.23
C MET A 256 1.90 -25.78 -5.03
N PHE A 257 0.81 -25.28 -5.63
CA PHE A 257 -0.53 -25.82 -5.39
C PHE A 257 -1.23 -26.35 -6.64
N SER A 258 -0.68 -26.12 -7.84
CA SER A 258 -1.27 -26.55 -9.13
C SER A 258 -2.70 -26.06 -9.36
N VAL A 259 -3.05 -24.88 -8.79
CA VAL A 259 -4.41 -24.30 -8.86
C VAL A 259 -4.56 -23.30 -10.01
N GLY A 260 -5.81 -23.01 -10.37
CA GLY A 260 -6.18 -22.13 -11.48
C GLY A 260 -6.31 -20.65 -11.09
N ARG A 261 -6.82 -19.86 -12.05
CA ARG A 261 -6.91 -18.38 -11.99
C ARG A 261 -7.72 -17.86 -10.80
N GLY A 262 -8.88 -18.46 -10.53
CA GLY A 262 -9.76 -18.02 -9.43
C GLY A 262 -9.13 -18.27 -8.07
N ALA A 263 -8.47 -19.42 -7.91
CA ALA A 263 -7.75 -19.74 -6.68
C ALA A 263 -6.55 -18.79 -6.44
N TYR A 264 -5.83 -18.38 -7.48
CA TYR A 264 -4.83 -17.33 -7.37
C TYR A 264 -5.43 -16.05 -6.78
N GLY A 265 -6.56 -15.58 -7.31
CA GLY A 265 -7.26 -14.40 -6.80
C GLY A 265 -7.65 -14.52 -5.33
N LEU A 266 -8.16 -15.71 -4.92
CA LEU A 266 -8.50 -15.97 -3.51
C LEU A 266 -7.27 -15.97 -2.60
N LEU A 267 -6.11 -16.46 -3.07
CA LEU A 267 -4.86 -16.46 -2.31
C LEU A 267 -4.45 -15.03 -1.96
N VAL A 268 -4.51 -14.10 -2.92
CA VAL A 268 -4.20 -12.69 -2.68
C VAL A 268 -5.31 -11.99 -1.90
N ALA A 269 -6.57 -12.33 -2.15
CA ALA A 269 -7.71 -11.79 -1.38
C ALA A 269 -7.61 -12.15 0.10
N ALA A 270 -7.16 -13.36 0.44
CA ALA A 270 -6.98 -13.79 1.83
C ALA A 270 -6.01 -12.86 2.58
N PHE A 271 -4.90 -12.45 1.94
CA PHE A 271 -4.00 -11.44 2.51
C PHE A 271 -4.70 -10.10 2.74
N GLY A 272 -5.48 -9.63 1.75
CA GLY A 272 -6.24 -8.37 1.86
C GLY A 272 -7.27 -8.41 2.98
N ILE A 273 -8.03 -9.50 3.10
CA ILE A 273 -9.03 -9.71 4.17
C ILE A 273 -8.33 -9.78 5.54
N GLY A 274 -7.22 -10.51 5.64
CA GLY A 274 -6.39 -10.54 6.84
C GLY A 274 -5.93 -9.14 7.25
N ALA A 275 -5.49 -8.34 6.30
CA ALA A 275 -5.07 -6.96 6.54
C ALA A 275 -6.22 -6.08 7.05
N VAL A 276 -7.42 -6.18 6.49
CA VAL A 276 -8.61 -5.48 7.01
C VAL A 276 -8.94 -5.93 8.43
N THR A 277 -8.93 -7.24 8.68
CA THR A 277 -9.15 -7.81 10.03
C THR A 277 -8.13 -7.27 11.02
N GLY A 278 -6.84 -7.22 10.64
CA GLY A 278 -5.77 -6.65 11.44
C GLY A 278 -5.99 -5.17 11.75
N SER A 279 -6.48 -4.38 10.79
CA SER A 279 -6.76 -2.95 11.00
C SER A 279 -7.91 -2.71 11.99
N VAL A 280 -8.98 -3.50 11.90
CA VAL A 280 -10.08 -3.47 12.86
C VAL A 280 -9.59 -3.88 14.25
N MET A 281 -8.75 -4.91 14.31
CA MET A 281 -8.18 -5.40 15.57
C MET A 281 -7.30 -4.34 16.25
N VAL A 282 -6.45 -3.63 15.48
CA VAL A 282 -5.69 -2.50 16.03
C VAL A 282 -6.62 -1.42 16.57
N ALA A 283 -7.65 -1.05 15.84
CA ALA A 283 -8.59 -0.01 16.27
C ALA A 283 -9.32 -0.35 17.60
N THR A 284 -9.51 -1.64 17.89
CA THR A 284 -10.18 -2.12 19.11
C THR A 284 -9.23 -2.37 20.28
N ILE A 285 -7.95 -2.67 20.01
CA ILE A 285 -6.95 -3.09 21.00
C ILE A 285 -5.93 -1.98 21.27
N ALA A 286 -5.82 -0.98 20.38
CA ALA A 286 -4.75 0.04 20.41
C ALA A 286 -4.64 0.77 21.77
N ASP A 287 -5.75 0.96 22.46
CA ASP A 287 -5.79 1.63 23.77
C ASP A 287 -5.43 0.69 24.94
N ARG A 288 -5.32 -0.62 24.70
CA ARG A 288 -5.13 -1.64 25.72
C ARG A 288 -3.77 -2.31 25.70
N MET A 289 -3.03 -2.22 24.58
CA MET A 289 -1.75 -2.90 24.41
C MET A 289 -0.65 -1.93 24.01
N LEU A 290 0.57 -2.21 24.51
CA LEU A 290 1.77 -1.49 24.14
C LEU A 290 2.05 -1.63 22.63
N ARG A 291 2.27 -0.52 21.93
CA ARG A 291 2.55 -0.51 20.48
C ARG A 291 3.78 -1.33 20.12
N SER A 292 4.81 -1.28 20.99
CA SER A 292 6.02 -2.08 20.83
C SER A 292 5.74 -3.58 20.86
N LEU A 293 4.83 -4.02 21.72
CA LEU A 293 4.41 -5.42 21.82
C LEU A 293 3.61 -5.84 20.59
N VAL A 294 2.63 -5.03 20.17
CA VAL A 294 1.83 -5.30 18.95
C VAL A 294 2.72 -5.37 17.72
N ALA A 295 3.72 -4.48 17.59
CA ALA A 295 4.69 -4.54 16.50
C ALA A 295 5.51 -5.83 16.51
N ASN A 296 5.97 -6.27 17.68
CA ASN A 296 6.72 -7.52 17.80
C ASN A 296 5.86 -8.77 17.54
N ILE A 297 4.61 -8.80 18.00
CA ILE A 297 3.66 -9.87 17.66
C ILE A 297 3.41 -9.88 16.15
N GLY A 298 3.26 -8.70 15.54
CA GLY A 298 3.06 -8.56 14.11
C GLY A 298 4.22 -9.11 13.28
N ILE A 299 5.47 -8.78 13.62
CA ILE A 299 6.61 -9.30 12.87
C ILE A 299 6.79 -10.81 13.03
N VAL A 300 6.58 -11.36 14.23
CA VAL A 300 6.62 -12.80 14.46
C VAL A 300 5.50 -13.51 13.71
N GLY A 301 4.27 -13.02 13.81
CA GLY A 301 3.11 -13.58 13.11
C GLY A 301 3.28 -13.56 11.58
N LEU A 302 3.80 -12.46 11.03
CA LEU A 302 4.11 -12.38 9.59
C LEU A 302 5.19 -13.39 9.19
N SER A 303 6.28 -13.48 9.98
CA SER A 303 7.38 -14.40 9.69
C SER A 303 6.91 -15.85 9.70
N LEU A 304 6.13 -16.25 10.72
CA LEU A 304 5.53 -17.57 10.80
C LEU A 304 4.56 -17.83 9.66
N GLY A 305 3.78 -16.82 9.25
CA GLY A 305 2.90 -16.90 8.09
C GLY A 305 3.66 -17.15 6.79
N VAL A 306 4.80 -16.46 6.57
CA VAL A 306 5.67 -16.70 5.40
C VAL A 306 6.26 -18.09 5.40
N VAL A 307 6.77 -18.57 6.56
CA VAL A 307 7.27 -19.96 6.70
C VAL A 307 6.15 -20.97 6.45
N ALA A 308 4.98 -20.76 7.05
CA ALA A 308 3.83 -21.64 6.88
C ALA A 308 3.36 -21.70 5.42
N LEU A 309 3.39 -20.57 4.70
CA LEU A 309 3.09 -20.54 3.26
C LEU A 309 4.08 -21.39 2.47
N GLY A 310 5.39 -21.25 2.71
CA GLY A 310 6.41 -22.03 2.01
C GLY A 310 6.35 -23.53 2.30
N LEU A 311 5.98 -23.91 3.52
CA LEU A 311 5.82 -25.30 3.95
C LEU A 311 4.41 -25.84 3.72
N ALA A 312 3.46 -25.07 3.21
CA ALA A 312 2.08 -25.47 3.07
C ALA A 312 1.93 -26.72 2.19
N PRO A 313 1.35 -27.82 2.74
CA PRO A 313 1.16 -29.07 2.00
C PRO A 313 -0.06 -29.01 1.07
N ALA A 314 -1.00 -28.11 1.33
CA ALA A 314 -2.24 -27.97 0.60
C ALA A 314 -2.62 -26.49 0.41
N TYR A 315 -3.37 -26.21 -0.65
CA TYR A 315 -3.82 -24.86 -1.00
C TYR A 315 -4.56 -24.15 0.16
N GLY A 316 -5.46 -24.85 0.88
CA GLY A 316 -6.19 -24.27 2.02
C GLY A 316 -5.26 -23.75 3.12
N VAL A 317 -4.14 -24.45 3.39
CA VAL A 317 -3.12 -24.00 4.34
C VAL A 317 -2.41 -22.74 3.81
N GLY A 318 -2.14 -22.69 2.51
CA GLY A 318 -1.57 -21.49 1.85
C GLY A 318 -2.49 -20.28 1.96
N VAL A 319 -3.81 -20.46 1.79
CA VAL A 319 -4.82 -19.39 1.97
C VAL A 319 -4.83 -18.90 3.41
N ALA A 320 -4.85 -19.82 4.39
CA ALA A 320 -4.79 -19.48 5.82
C ALA A 320 -3.50 -18.74 6.18
N ALA A 321 -2.35 -19.18 5.64
CA ALA A 321 -1.07 -18.50 5.83
C ALA A 321 -1.09 -17.08 5.26
N MET A 322 -1.62 -16.86 4.06
CA MET A 322 -1.79 -15.54 3.46
C MET A 322 -2.68 -14.63 4.32
N PHE A 323 -3.77 -15.15 4.87
CA PHE A 323 -4.64 -14.40 5.79
C PHE A 323 -3.86 -13.95 7.05
N VAL A 324 -3.13 -14.87 7.68
CA VAL A 324 -2.29 -14.57 8.85
C VAL A 324 -1.21 -13.54 8.52
N MET A 325 -0.56 -13.65 7.36
CA MET A 325 0.41 -12.66 6.87
C MET A 325 -0.21 -11.27 6.75
N GLY A 326 -1.40 -11.16 6.17
CA GLY A 326 -2.11 -9.88 6.02
C GLY A 326 -2.47 -9.25 7.36
N LEU A 327 -3.04 -10.04 8.26
CA LEU A 327 -3.40 -9.62 9.63
C LEU A 327 -2.16 -9.11 10.39
N ALA A 328 -1.12 -9.92 10.43
CA ALA A 328 0.11 -9.62 11.15
C ALA A 328 0.85 -8.40 10.58
N TYR A 329 0.87 -8.27 9.24
CA TYR A 329 1.43 -7.10 8.57
C TYR A 329 0.74 -5.80 8.98
N LEU A 330 -0.59 -5.79 9.03
CA LEU A 330 -1.32 -4.58 9.40
C LEU A 330 -1.16 -4.21 10.87
N LEU A 331 -1.13 -5.20 11.77
CA LEU A 331 -0.80 -4.99 13.19
C LEU A 331 0.55 -4.29 13.32
N LEU A 332 1.58 -4.82 12.66
CA LEU A 332 2.92 -4.25 12.64
C LEU A 332 2.95 -2.83 12.04
N ALA A 333 2.48 -2.70 10.79
CA ALA A 333 2.61 -1.46 10.03
C ALA A 333 1.87 -0.30 10.71
N THR A 334 0.68 -0.54 11.26
CA THR A 334 -0.10 0.49 11.97
C THR A 334 0.59 0.89 13.27
N SER A 335 1.09 -0.08 14.05
CA SER A 335 1.79 0.20 15.31
C SER A 335 3.07 1.01 15.09
N LEU A 336 3.87 0.64 14.09
CA LEU A 336 5.09 1.38 13.74
C LEU A 336 4.78 2.77 13.20
N ASN A 337 3.81 2.88 12.29
CA ASN A 337 3.41 4.15 11.68
C ASN A 337 2.96 5.15 12.76
N THR A 338 2.03 4.75 13.61
CA THR A 338 1.52 5.59 14.69
C THR A 338 2.60 5.92 15.72
N GLY A 339 3.44 4.93 16.07
CA GLY A 339 4.54 5.13 17.02
C GLY A 339 5.60 6.10 16.49
N VAL A 340 5.97 6.05 15.21
CA VAL A 340 6.89 7.00 14.58
C VAL A 340 6.28 8.40 14.52
N GLN A 341 5.02 8.53 14.08
CA GLN A 341 4.35 9.83 14.01
C GLN A 341 4.25 10.53 15.36
N ALA A 342 3.96 9.80 16.43
CA ALA A 342 3.80 10.35 17.78
C ALA A 342 5.11 10.89 18.39
N ARG A 343 6.28 10.58 17.79
CA ARG A 343 7.61 10.92 18.35
C ARG A 343 8.37 11.95 17.58
N VAL A 344 7.86 12.31 16.43
CA VAL A 344 8.53 13.29 15.58
C VAL A 344 7.86 14.64 15.78
N GLU A 345 8.66 15.64 16.08
CA GLU A 345 8.25 17.03 16.13
C GLU A 345 7.56 17.43 14.83
N ASP A 346 6.54 18.29 14.91
CA ASP A 346 5.71 18.65 13.75
C ASP A 346 6.53 19.14 12.55
N GLU A 347 7.63 19.87 12.83
CA GLU A 347 8.55 20.38 11.81
C GLU A 347 9.21 19.27 10.96
N TYR A 348 9.56 18.13 11.58
CA TYR A 348 10.27 17.03 10.91
C TYR A 348 9.33 15.86 10.52
N ARG A 349 8.05 15.88 10.96
CA ARG A 349 7.11 14.78 10.77
C ARG A 349 6.95 14.38 9.31
N ALA A 350 6.76 15.34 8.42
CA ALA A 350 6.61 15.05 6.98
C ALA A 350 7.87 14.40 6.40
N ARG A 351 9.07 14.86 6.79
CA ARG A 351 10.36 14.34 6.30
C ARG A 351 10.61 12.91 6.76
N VAL A 352 10.36 12.63 8.04
CA VAL A 352 10.54 11.28 8.63
C VAL A 352 9.51 10.29 8.07
N MET A 353 8.24 10.74 7.92
CA MET A 353 7.20 9.91 7.33
C MET A 353 7.46 9.62 5.84
N ALA A 354 8.06 10.54 5.11
CA ALA A 354 8.51 10.27 3.74
C ALA A 354 9.54 9.13 3.69
N ILE A 355 10.50 9.09 4.63
CA ILE A 355 11.48 8.00 4.73
C ILE A 355 10.82 6.68 5.12
N TYR A 356 9.90 6.71 6.09
CA TYR A 356 9.12 5.53 6.49
C TYR A 356 8.35 4.93 5.30
N LEU A 357 7.61 5.75 4.57
CA LEU A 357 6.86 5.34 3.39
C LEU A 357 7.78 4.87 2.26
N SER A 358 8.92 5.55 2.05
CA SER A 358 9.91 5.10 1.07
C SER A 358 10.48 3.73 1.42
N SER A 359 10.78 3.46 2.69
CA SER A 359 11.28 2.15 3.13
C SER A 359 10.25 1.04 2.92
N LEU A 360 8.96 1.34 3.19
CA LEU A 360 7.86 0.43 2.94
C LEU A 360 7.66 0.17 1.45
N LEU A 361 7.63 1.22 0.62
CA LEU A 361 7.34 1.11 -0.80
C LEU A 361 8.50 0.54 -1.62
N LEU A 362 9.77 0.80 -1.23
CA LEU A 362 10.95 0.23 -1.88
C LEU A 362 11.17 -1.24 -1.54
N GLY A 363 10.83 -1.64 -0.32
CA GLY A 363 11.06 -3.01 0.13
C GLY A 363 10.34 -4.03 -0.74
N VAL A 364 9.08 -3.78 -1.13
CA VAL A 364 8.29 -4.72 -1.94
C VAL A 364 8.90 -4.99 -3.31
N PRO A 365 9.18 -3.99 -4.17
CA PRO A 365 9.72 -4.25 -5.50
C PRO A 365 11.17 -4.80 -5.47
N LEU A 366 12.00 -4.33 -4.55
CA LEU A 366 13.35 -4.86 -4.39
C LEU A 366 13.32 -6.31 -3.91
N GLY A 367 12.46 -6.61 -2.91
CA GLY A 367 12.30 -7.95 -2.40
C GLY A 367 11.78 -8.93 -3.45
N SER A 368 10.75 -8.53 -4.21
CA SER A 368 10.19 -9.38 -5.27
C SER A 368 11.18 -9.62 -6.40
N LEU A 369 12.00 -8.62 -6.76
CA LEU A 369 13.05 -8.79 -7.77
C LEU A 369 14.11 -9.80 -7.32
N VAL A 370 14.60 -9.67 -6.07
CA VAL A 370 15.61 -10.58 -5.50
C VAL A 370 15.03 -11.98 -5.31
N GLN A 371 13.87 -12.10 -4.68
CA GLN A 371 13.21 -13.39 -4.42
C GLN A 371 12.81 -14.08 -5.73
N GLY A 372 12.28 -13.34 -6.70
CA GLY A 372 11.93 -13.88 -8.01
C GLY A 372 13.13 -14.45 -8.74
N LYS A 373 14.28 -13.75 -8.69
CA LYS A 373 15.52 -14.25 -9.32
C LYS A 373 16.11 -15.44 -8.57
N LEU A 374 16.11 -15.41 -7.24
CA LEU A 374 16.58 -16.55 -6.43
C LEU A 374 15.73 -17.80 -6.66
N ALA A 375 14.41 -17.65 -6.83
CA ALA A 375 13.50 -18.77 -7.05
C ALA A 375 13.74 -19.50 -8.38
N GLU A 376 14.39 -18.86 -9.37
CA GLU A 376 14.84 -19.54 -10.59
C GLU A 376 16.08 -20.42 -10.37
N TRP A 377 16.91 -20.09 -9.37
CA TRP A 377 18.18 -20.80 -9.16
C TRP A 377 18.07 -21.94 -8.14
N VAL A 378 17.17 -21.79 -7.16
CA VAL A 378 17.06 -22.75 -6.07
C VAL A 378 15.71 -23.49 -6.17
N ASP A 379 14.68 -22.95 -5.60
CA ASP A 379 13.29 -23.41 -5.62
C ASP A 379 12.41 -22.37 -4.98
N LEU A 380 11.20 -22.20 -5.48
CA LEU A 380 10.25 -21.19 -4.97
C LEU A 380 9.92 -21.40 -3.49
N ARG A 381 9.68 -22.67 -3.06
CA ARG A 381 9.40 -22.99 -1.65
C ARG A 381 10.56 -22.64 -0.75
N ALA A 382 11.78 -23.02 -1.17
CA ALA A 382 13.00 -22.74 -0.42
C ALA A 382 13.24 -21.24 -0.24
N VAL A 383 12.99 -20.42 -1.27
CA VAL A 383 13.12 -18.95 -1.19
C VAL A 383 12.09 -18.37 -0.23
N ILE A 384 10.83 -18.82 -0.27
CA ILE A 384 9.79 -18.35 0.63
C ILE A 384 10.12 -18.73 2.09
N VAL A 385 10.48 -20.00 2.35
CA VAL A 385 10.90 -20.46 3.68
C VAL A 385 12.13 -19.70 4.15
N GLY A 386 13.14 -19.55 3.30
CA GLY A 386 14.36 -18.81 3.62
C GLY A 386 14.08 -17.34 4.00
N SER A 387 13.18 -16.69 3.24
CA SER A 387 12.73 -15.32 3.56
C SER A 387 12.01 -15.25 4.91
N GLY A 388 11.14 -16.22 5.20
CA GLY A 388 10.44 -16.32 6.47
C GLY A 388 11.40 -16.59 7.65
N VAL A 389 12.38 -17.49 7.49
CA VAL A 389 13.40 -17.78 8.50
C VAL A 389 14.30 -16.56 8.74
N ALA A 390 14.74 -15.88 7.69
CA ALA A 390 15.51 -14.64 7.82
C ALA A 390 14.71 -13.57 8.57
N LEU A 391 13.41 -13.47 8.28
CA LEU A 391 12.51 -12.54 8.96
C LEU A 391 12.29 -12.94 10.44
N LEU A 392 12.22 -14.24 10.78
CA LEU A 392 12.19 -14.74 12.16
C LEU A 392 13.47 -14.39 12.91
N GLY A 393 14.64 -14.54 12.27
CA GLY A 393 15.91 -14.12 12.85
C GLY A 393 15.94 -12.62 13.15
N PHE A 394 15.41 -11.81 12.23
CA PHE A 394 15.26 -10.39 12.45
C PHE A 394 14.21 -10.07 13.54
N ALA A 395 13.11 -10.81 13.62
CA ALA A 395 12.11 -10.68 14.68
C ALA A 395 12.73 -11.00 16.07
N ALA A 396 13.54 -12.05 16.16
CA ALA A 396 14.30 -12.37 17.38
C ALA A 396 15.25 -11.23 17.76
N TYR A 397 15.97 -10.66 16.79
CA TYR A 397 16.83 -9.49 17.02
C TYR A 397 16.03 -8.31 17.58
N THR A 398 14.88 -7.97 17.00
CA THR A 398 14.05 -6.85 17.48
C THR A 398 13.45 -7.14 18.85
N TRP A 399 13.12 -8.40 19.14
CA TRP A 399 12.64 -8.83 20.46
C TRP A 399 13.71 -8.68 21.53
N LEU A 400 14.94 -9.13 21.25
CA LEU A 400 16.09 -8.94 22.16
C LEU A 400 16.42 -7.46 22.37
N ARG A 401 16.10 -6.62 21.40
CA ARG A 401 16.25 -5.16 21.47
C ARG A 401 14.95 -4.44 21.85
N HIS A 402 13.98 -5.14 22.45
CA HIS A 402 12.65 -4.59 22.78
C HIS A 402 12.73 -3.27 23.59
N ALA A 403 13.71 -3.12 24.47
CA ALA A 403 13.96 -1.87 25.19
C ALA A 403 14.14 -0.65 24.27
N ARG A 404 14.61 -0.83 23.03
CA ARG A 404 14.74 0.23 22.01
C ARG A 404 13.40 0.56 21.31
N LEU A 405 12.40 -0.30 21.43
CA LEU A 405 11.03 -0.08 20.92
C LEU A 405 10.10 0.49 21.99
N ARG A 406 10.41 0.30 23.29
CA ARG A 406 9.62 0.89 24.41
C ARG A 406 9.31 2.37 24.22
N PRO A 407 10.21 3.17 23.68
CA PRO A 407 9.83 4.53 23.36
C PRO A 407 8.57 4.64 22.50
N LEU A 408 8.18 3.70 21.65
CA LEU A 408 6.91 3.74 20.90
C LEU A 408 5.67 3.77 21.82
N ASP A 409 5.82 3.41 23.06
CA ASP A 409 4.76 3.31 24.06
C ASP A 409 4.59 4.59 24.91
N GLU A 410 5.61 5.47 24.96
CA GLU A 410 5.64 6.65 25.85
C GLU A 410 4.54 7.68 25.54
N SER A 411 3.97 7.68 24.35
CA SER A 411 2.83 8.54 24.01
C SER A 411 1.50 8.07 24.66
N LEU A 412 1.44 6.85 25.19
CA LEU A 412 0.32 6.30 25.96
C LEU A 412 0.46 6.59 27.47
N ILE A 413 1.70 6.80 27.91
CA ILE A 413 2.02 7.24 29.25
C ILE A 413 2.08 8.77 29.12
N GLY A 414 1.08 9.49 29.66
CA GLY A 414 1.07 10.95 29.66
C GLY A 414 2.42 11.53 30.16
N PRO A 415 2.74 12.79 29.83
CA PRO A 415 3.98 13.39 30.31
C PRO A 415 4.05 13.22 31.82
N ALA A 416 5.19 12.69 32.30
CA ALA A 416 5.42 12.64 33.74
C ALA A 416 5.13 14.04 34.31
N PRO A 417 4.36 14.15 35.42
CA PRO A 417 4.06 15.44 36.00
C PRO A 417 5.41 16.13 36.22
N THR A 418 5.64 17.22 35.49
CA THR A 418 6.78 18.09 35.72
C THR A 418 6.69 18.51 37.18
N ALA A 419 7.63 18.04 37.99
CA ALA A 419 7.76 18.48 39.37
C ALA A 419 7.85 20.01 39.34
N VAL A 420 6.78 20.67 39.75
CA VAL A 420 6.77 22.13 39.94
C VAL A 420 7.79 22.35 41.06
N PRO A 421 8.87 23.10 40.83
CA PRO A 421 9.77 23.45 41.92
C PRO A 421 8.97 24.22 42.98
N PRO A 422 9.22 23.96 44.28
CA PRO A 422 8.52 24.70 45.31
C PRO A 422 8.82 26.18 45.16
N VAL A 423 7.75 26.97 45.05
CA VAL A 423 7.85 28.42 45.11
C VAL A 423 8.30 28.74 46.55
N GLY A 424 9.52 29.22 46.69
CA GLY A 424 10.08 29.75 47.93
C GLY A 424 9.68 31.23 48.05
#